data_919600606ca6127c243426c083a420e7
#
_entry.id   919600606ca6127c243426c083a420e7
#
_cell.length_a   1.000
_cell.length_b   1.000
_cell.length_c   1.000
_cell.angle_alpha   90.00
_cell.angle_beta   90.00
_cell.angle_gamma   90.00
#
_symmetry.space_group_name_H-M   'P 1'
#
loop_
_entity.id
_entity.type
_entity.pdbx_description
1 polymer ?
#
loop_
_entity_poly.entity_id
_entity_poly.type
_entity_poly.pdbx_seq_one_letter_code
_entity_poly.pdbx_strand_id
1 'polypeptide(L)'
;MTTPVQNPAALGPKSSEPPLSILAPEPPFITEARRLLKGFAAQLPTTVTGLERQMMIGDVLGRMDEVDKQKLRALLNYFLLRMLTINASDIDMGGYGTAGLIWFRVYGSKKPDKSLGQFNADEMNYLIQSGMGERQRTFLYENRNLDFSHMLYLENGDFRRFRADAYFDLDQLGLNMRAINNNVRPYKALELHQNVTRNLSLA
;
A
#
# COMPACT_ATOMS: atom_id res chain seq x y z
N MET A 1 -35.89 18.93 -50.21
CA MET A 1 -35.45 17.54 -49.93
C MET A 1 -34.10 17.61 -49.25
N THR A 2 -34.12 17.58 -47.94
CA THR A 2 -32.92 17.64 -47.08
C THR A 2 -32.75 16.29 -46.44
N THR A 3 -31.66 15.61 -46.80
CA THR A 3 -31.21 14.33 -46.22
C THR A 3 -30.66 14.55 -44.82
N PRO A 4 -30.98 13.70 -43.81
CA PRO A 4 -30.43 13.81 -42.48
C PRO A 4 -29.02 13.18 -42.46
N VAL A 5 -28.09 13.91 -41.85
CA VAL A 5 -26.73 13.47 -41.54
C VAL A 5 -26.80 12.45 -40.40
N GLN A 6 -26.37 11.23 -40.67
CA GLN A 6 -26.20 10.18 -39.64
C GLN A 6 -24.90 10.47 -38.88
N ASN A 7 -25.04 10.58 -37.54
CA ASN A 7 -23.95 10.71 -36.60
C ASN A 7 -23.40 9.30 -36.30
N PRO A 8 -22.12 8.96 -36.56
CA PRO A 8 -21.57 7.67 -36.19
C PRO A 8 -21.28 7.68 -34.69
N ALA A 9 -22.05 6.90 -33.95
CA ALA A 9 -21.81 6.62 -32.54
C ALA A 9 -20.40 6.06 -32.34
N ALA A 10 -19.58 6.79 -31.56
CA ALA A 10 -18.28 6.37 -31.11
C ALA A 10 -18.41 5.20 -30.13
N LEU A 11 -18.16 3.99 -30.62
CA LEU A 11 -17.88 2.83 -29.78
C LEU A 11 -16.44 2.95 -29.27
N GLY A 12 -16.28 3.56 -28.09
CA GLY A 12 -15.05 3.46 -27.32
C GLY A 12 -14.79 2.00 -26.95
N PRO A 13 -13.52 1.53 -26.92
CA PRO A 13 -13.20 0.19 -26.54
C PRO A 13 -13.65 -0.05 -25.09
N LYS A 14 -14.55 -1.01 -24.87
CA LYS A 14 -14.85 -1.57 -23.55
C LYS A 14 -13.55 -2.24 -23.07
N SER A 15 -12.83 -1.60 -22.18
CA SER A 15 -11.76 -2.23 -21.43
C SER A 15 -12.41 -3.34 -20.58
N SER A 16 -12.29 -4.58 -21.03
CA SER A 16 -12.57 -5.73 -20.19
C SER A 16 -11.53 -5.75 -19.07
N GLU A 17 -11.90 -5.23 -17.90
CA GLU A 17 -11.11 -5.42 -16.68
C GLU A 17 -10.92 -6.94 -16.49
N PRO A 18 -9.68 -7.43 -16.35
CA PRO A 18 -9.47 -8.84 -16.05
C PRO A 18 -10.16 -9.12 -14.70
N PRO A 19 -10.90 -10.23 -14.57
CA PRO A 19 -11.56 -10.55 -13.31
C PRO A 19 -10.52 -10.70 -12.21
N LEU A 20 -10.71 -9.99 -11.11
CA LEU A 20 -9.92 -10.02 -9.87
C LEU A 20 -9.86 -11.41 -9.20
N SER A 21 -10.44 -12.43 -9.80
CA SER A 21 -10.81 -13.69 -9.15
C SER A 21 -9.91 -14.89 -9.41
N ILE A 22 -8.72 -14.74 -10.03
CA ILE A 22 -7.77 -15.86 -10.15
C ILE A 22 -6.49 -15.47 -9.39
N LEU A 23 -6.58 -15.39 -8.08
CA LEU A 23 -5.39 -15.47 -7.24
C LEU A 23 -4.98 -16.94 -7.15
N ALA A 24 -3.71 -17.20 -7.45
CA ALA A 24 -3.08 -18.44 -7.00
C ALA A 24 -3.34 -18.61 -5.48
N PRO A 25 -3.46 -19.83 -4.97
CA PRO A 25 -3.66 -20.06 -3.55
C PRO A 25 -2.64 -19.25 -2.74
N GLU A 26 -3.12 -18.63 -1.66
CA GLU A 26 -2.26 -17.78 -0.81
C GLU A 26 -1.03 -18.59 -0.37
N PRO A 27 0.20 -18.06 -0.51
CA PRO A 27 1.39 -18.77 -0.12
C PRO A 27 1.33 -19.19 1.36
N PRO A 28 1.80 -20.39 1.74
CA PRO A 28 1.70 -20.89 3.12
C PRO A 28 2.30 -19.93 4.18
N PHE A 29 3.38 -19.22 3.82
CA PHE A 29 4.02 -18.25 4.72
C PHE A 29 3.11 -17.04 5.02
N ILE A 30 2.23 -16.67 4.11
CA ILE A 30 1.25 -15.60 4.31
C ILE A 30 0.18 -16.03 5.32
N THR A 31 -0.32 -17.25 5.18
CA THR A 31 -1.27 -17.83 6.15
C THR A 31 -0.65 -17.88 7.57
N GLU A 32 0.62 -18.23 7.68
CA GLU A 32 1.34 -18.23 8.95
C GLU A 32 1.52 -16.82 9.52
N ALA A 33 1.89 -15.85 8.69
CA ALA A 33 2.02 -14.44 9.08
C ALA A 33 0.68 -13.87 9.59
N ARG A 34 -0.43 -14.22 8.94
CA ARG A 34 -1.77 -13.84 9.42
C ARG A 34 -2.11 -14.46 10.77
N ARG A 35 -1.77 -15.73 10.97
CA ARG A 35 -1.99 -16.43 12.24
C ARG A 35 -1.20 -15.76 13.37
N LEU A 36 0.06 -15.42 13.13
CA LEU A 36 0.91 -14.69 14.06
C LEU A 36 0.31 -13.32 14.41
N LEU A 37 -0.04 -12.54 13.39
CA LEU A 37 -0.63 -11.23 13.54
C LEU A 37 -1.87 -11.27 14.44
N LYS A 38 -2.77 -12.23 14.19
CA LYS A 38 -3.97 -12.47 15.00
C LYS A 38 -3.64 -12.86 16.45
N GLY A 39 -2.62 -13.70 16.63
CA GLY A 39 -2.17 -14.13 17.94
C GLY A 39 -1.61 -12.99 18.77
N PHE A 40 -0.79 -12.11 18.20
CA PHE A 40 -0.25 -10.94 18.89
C PHE A 40 -1.34 -9.91 19.20
N ALA A 41 -2.23 -9.63 18.25
CA ALA A 41 -3.34 -8.70 18.45
C ALA A 41 -4.28 -9.14 19.58
N ALA A 42 -4.54 -10.43 19.71
CA ALA A 42 -5.40 -10.98 20.75
C ALA A 42 -4.79 -10.90 22.18
N GLN A 43 -3.49 -10.66 22.30
CA GLN A 43 -2.81 -10.54 23.61
C GLN A 43 -2.81 -9.08 24.13
N LEU A 44 -3.22 -8.12 23.33
CA LEU A 44 -3.24 -6.72 23.75
C LEU A 44 -4.37 -6.48 24.77
N PRO A 45 -4.08 -5.78 25.89
CA PRO A 45 -5.11 -5.44 26.86
C PRO A 45 -6.18 -4.54 26.24
N THR A 46 -7.44 -4.82 26.51
CA THR A 46 -8.57 -4.01 25.99
C THR A 46 -8.70 -2.65 26.69
N THR A 47 -8.05 -2.49 27.86
CA THR A 47 -8.07 -1.26 28.64
C THR A 47 -7.11 -0.18 28.14
N VAL A 48 -6.12 -0.56 27.32
CA VAL A 48 -5.13 0.37 26.74
C VAL A 48 -5.63 0.85 25.39
N THR A 49 -5.67 2.14 25.16
CA THR A 49 -6.20 2.77 23.95
C THR A 49 -5.27 3.86 23.41
N GLY A 50 -5.56 4.39 22.23
CA GLY A 50 -4.88 5.54 21.67
C GLY A 50 -3.38 5.32 21.46
N LEU A 51 -2.60 6.35 21.72
CA LEU A 51 -1.15 6.33 21.54
C LEU A 51 -0.46 5.26 22.38
N GLU A 52 -0.91 5.07 23.63
CA GLU A 52 -0.32 4.08 24.53
C GLU A 52 -0.45 2.65 23.96
N ARG A 53 -1.58 2.35 23.32
CA ARG A 53 -1.77 1.08 22.61
C ARG A 53 -0.79 0.93 21.45
N GLN A 54 -0.54 1.99 20.70
CA GLN A 54 0.43 1.98 19.59
C GLN A 54 1.86 1.78 20.08
N MET A 55 2.24 2.42 21.19
CA MET A 55 3.55 2.23 21.83
C MET A 55 3.71 0.81 22.34
N MET A 56 2.68 0.22 22.94
CA MET A 56 2.69 -1.18 23.39
C MET A 56 2.92 -2.14 22.22
N ILE A 57 2.27 -1.92 21.07
CA ILE A 57 2.51 -2.69 19.84
C ILE A 57 3.97 -2.56 19.41
N GLY A 58 4.52 -1.33 19.42
CA GLY A 58 5.92 -1.08 19.12
C GLY A 58 6.88 -1.82 20.02
N ASP A 59 6.59 -1.88 21.31
CA ASP A 59 7.39 -2.61 22.31
C ASP A 59 7.35 -4.13 22.08
N VAL A 60 6.17 -4.68 21.75
CA VAL A 60 6.04 -6.10 21.39
C VAL A 60 6.87 -6.41 20.14
N LEU A 61 6.77 -5.57 19.09
CA LEU A 61 7.59 -5.70 17.88
C LEU A 61 9.09 -5.58 18.19
N GLY A 62 9.49 -4.71 19.13
CA GLY A 62 10.88 -4.55 19.55
C GLY A 62 11.45 -5.84 20.16
N ARG A 63 10.66 -6.54 20.96
CA ARG A 63 11.04 -7.78 21.66
C ARG A 63 10.79 -9.06 20.87
N MET A 64 10.05 -8.98 19.76
CA MET A 64 9.75 -10.12 18.89
C MET A 64 11.04 -10.69 18.30
N ASP A 65 11.10 -12.02 18.11
CA ASP A 65 12.22 -12.63 17.42
C ASP A 65 12.27 -12.20 15.93
N GLU A 66 13.44 -12.32 15.34
CA GLU A 66 13.66 -11.81 13.98
C GLU A 66 12.90 -12.61 12.92
N VAL A 67 12.64 -13.90 13.16
CA VAL A 67 11.91 -14.77 12.23
C VAL A 67 10.46 -14.29 12.13
N ASP A 68 9.81 -14.01 13.25
CA ASP A 68 8.43 -13.53 13.28
C ASP A 68 8.31 -12.10 12.74
N LYS A 69 9.28 -11.22 13.01
CA LYS A 69 9.36 -9.91 12.33
C LYS A 69 9.42 -10.04 10.82
N GLN A 70 10.24 -10.96 10.32
CA GLN A 70 10.35 -11.21 8.88
C GLN A 70 9.04 -11.72 8.28
N LYS A 71 8.29 -12.58 8.99
CA LYS A 71 6.98 -13.04 8.53
C LYS A 71 5.97 -11.89 8.42
N LEU A 72 5.94 -10.98 9.39
CA LEU A 72 5.05 -9.80 9.32
C LEU A 72 5.46 -8.85 8.18
N ARG A 73 6.75 -8.61 7.99
CA ARG A 73 7.26 -7.84 6.84
C ARG A 73 6.94 -8.50 5.51
N ALA A 74 7.01 -9.83 5.44
CA ALA A 74 6.65 -10.59 4.25
C ALA A 74 5.16 -10.43 3.89
N LEU A 75 4.27 -10.34 4.87
CA LEU A 75 2.86 -10.05 4.65
C LEU A 75 2.65 -8.64 4.06
N LEU A 76 3.32 -7.61 4.60
CA LEU A 76 3.29 -6.26 4.02
C LEU A 76 3.83 -6.27 2.59
N ASN A 77 4.98 -6.91 2.36
CA ASN A 77 5.59 -7.00 1.05
C ASN A 77 4.71 -7.75 0.03
N TYR A 78 3.95 -8.76 0.47
CA TYR A 78 2.97 -9.44 -0.37
C TYR A 78 1.89 -8.49 -0.89
N PHE A 79 1.40 -7.56 -0.07
CA PHE A 79 0.46 -6.54 -0.54
C PHE A 79 1.10 -5.56 -1.51
N LEU A 80 2.38 -5.20 -1.31
CA LEU A 80 3.11 -4.37 -2.25
C LEU A 80 3.37 -5.09 -3.58
N LEU A 81 3.66 -6.38 -3.56
CA LEU A 81 3.76 -7.20 -4.78
C LEU A 81 2.41 -7.24 -5.52
N ARG A 82 1.31 -7.42 -4.79
CA ARG A 82 -0.04 -7.36 -5.36
C ARG A 82 -0.31 -6.02 -6.02
N MET A 83 0.06 -4.92 -5.36
CA MET A 83 -0.03 -3.56 -5.91
C MET A 83 0.68 -3.46 -7.28
N LEU A 84 1.92 -3.98 -7.38
CA LEU A 84 2.69 -3.96 -8.62
C LEU A 84 2.05 -4.84 -9.71
N THR A 85 1.55 -6.02 -9.34
CA THR A 85 0.92 -6.97 -10.28
C THR A 85 -0.32 -6.39 -10.95
N ILE A 86 -1.12 -5.60 -10.23
CA ILE A 86 -2.33 -4.97 -10.77
C ILE A 86 -2.08 -3.55 -11.32
N ASN A 87 -0.82 -3.12 -11.41
CA ASN A 87 -0.42 -1.78 -11.84
C ASN A 87 -1.10 -0.65 -11.04
N ALA A 88 -1.31 -0.86 -9.74
CA ALA A 88 -1.80 0.18 -8.88
C ALA A 88 -0.71 1.22 -8.61
N SER A 89 -1.09 2.50 -8.53
CA SER A 89 -0.18 3.59 -8.19
C SER A 89 -0.01 3.77 -6.68
N ASP A 90 -1.06 3.47 -5.92
CA ASP A 90 -1.11 3.67 -4.47
C ASP A 90 -1.78 2.47 -3.78
N ILE A 91 -1.35 2.21 -2.57
CA ILE A 91 -1.99 1.31 -1.60
C ILE A 91 -2.33 2.11 -0.35
N ASP A 92 -3.51 1.87 0.20
CA ASP A 92 -3.95 2.43 1.47
C ASP A 92 -4.38 1.32 2.41
N MET A 93 -3.98 1.39 3.66
CA MET A 93 -4.37 0.45 4.71
C MET A 93 -4.41 1.12 6.07
N GLY A 94 -5.16 0.56 7.00
CA GLY A 94 -5.35 1.12 8.34
C GLY A 94 -6.21 2.37 8.34
N GLY A 95 -6.34 2.99 9.51
CA GLY A 95 -7.29 4.07 9.77
C GLY A 95 -8.74 3.62 9.67
N TYR A 96 -9.65 4.46 10.12
CA TYR A 96 -11.09 4.16 10.10
C TYR A 96 -11.65 4.05 8.69
N GLY A 97 -11.14 4.88 7.77
CA GLY A 97 -11.66 4.98 6.40
C GLY A 97 -11.47 3.72 5.56
N THR A 98 -10.55 2.82 5.91
CA THR A 98 -10.32 1.58 5.16
C THR A 98 -11.20 0.42 5.60
N ALA A 99 -11.84 0.52 6.76
CA ALA A 99 -12.63 -0.54 7.39
C ALA A 99 -11.87 -1.88 7.52
N GLY A 100 -10.55 -1.82 7.75
CA GLY A 100 -9.67 -2.98 7.86
C GLY A 100 -9.37 -3.70 6.55
N LEU A 101 -9.71 -3.11 5.41
CA LEU A 101 -9.42 -3.64 4.08
C LEU A 101 -8.16 -3.00 3.50
N ILE A 102 -7.53 -3.69 2.54
CA ILE A 102 -6.45 -3.16 1.73
C ILE A 102 -7.04 -2.53 0.48
N TRP A 103 -6.74 -1.26 0.24
CA TRP A 103 -7.27 -0.50 -0.89
C TRP A 103 -6.17 -0.19 -1.89
N PHE A 104 -6.48 -0.31 -3.16
CA PHE A 104 -5.57 0.03 -4.25
C PHE A 104 -6.16 1.12 -5.13
N ARG A 105 -5.28 1.98 -5.66
CA ARG A 105 -5.63 2.96 -6.68
C ARG A 105 -5.13 2.49 -8.04
N VAL A 106 -6.07 2.10 -8.90
CA VAL A 106 -5.79 1.63 -10.25
C VAL A 106 -6.45 2.59 -11.24
N TYR A 107 -5.67 3.17 -12.15
CA TYR A 107 -6.13 4.17 -13.12
C TYR A 107 -6.99 5.29 -12.50
N GLY A 108 -6.56 5.80 -11.35
CA GLY A 108 -7.26 6.86 -10.61
C GLY A 108 -8.44 6.39 -9.75
N SER A 109 -8.97 5.20 -9.96
CA SER A 109 -10.06 4.62 -9.16
C SER A 109 -9.51 3.90 -7.91
N LYS A 110 -10.05 4.22 -6.73
CA LYS A 110 -9.67 3.59 -5.46
C LYS A 110 -10.71 2.54 -5.09
N LYS A 111 -10.28 1.27 -4.95
CA LYS A 111 -11.15 0.13 -4.64
C LYS A 111 -10.47 -0.82 -3.63
N PRO A 112 -11.23 -1.47 -2.71
CA PRO A 112 -10.69 -2.48 -1.82
C PRO A 112 -10.48 -3.80 -2.55
N ASP A 113 -9.39 -4.49 -2.26
CA ASP A 113 -9.19 -5.88 -2.66
C ASP A 113 -9.66 -6.82 -1.53
N LYS A 114 -10.91 -7.26 -1.61
CA LYS A 114 -11.52 -8.14 -0.61
C LYS A 114 -10.86 -9.53 -0.55
N SER A 115 -10.15 -9.93 -1.60
CA SER A 115 -9.46 -11.23 -1.64
C SER A 115 -8.28 -11.28 -0.67
N LEU A 116 -7.75 -10.12 -0.27
CA LEU A 116 -6.70 -9.99 0.72
C LEU A 116 -7.20 -10.09 2.18
N GLY A 117 -8.49 -10.33 2.37
CA GLY A 117 -9.11 -10.45 3.69
C GLY A 117 -9.32 -9.11 4.38
N GLN A 118 -9.83 -9.19 5.60
CA GLN A 118 -10.10 -8.03 6.46
C GLN A 118 -9.36 -8.20 7.78
N PHE A 119 -8.79 -7.12 8.27
CA PHE A 119 -8.00 -7.05 9.49
C PHE A 119 -8.74 -6.20 10.54
N ASN A 120 -8.62 -6.57 11.81
CA ASN A 120 -9.04 -5.65 12.87
C ASN A 120 -8.01 -4.52 13.06
N ALA A 121 -8.34 -3.53 13.89
CA ALA A 121 -7.49 -2.37 14.11
C ALA A 121 -6.10 -2.74 14.62
N ASP A 122 -6.00 -3.67 15.57
CA ASP A 122 -4.72 -4.07 16.14
C ASP A 122 -3.86 -4.87 15.16
N GLU A 123 -4.47 -5.79 14.43
CA GLU A 123 -3.80 -6.51 13.36
C GLU A 123 -3.20 -5.55 12.33
N MET A 124 -3.97 -4.52 11.95
CA MET A 124 -3.52 -3.51 11.01
C MET A 124 -2.41 -2.64 11.59
N ASN A 125 -2.53 -2.23 12.86
CA ASN A 125 -1.51 -1.46 13.56
C ASN A 125 -0.17 -2.23 13.68
N TYR A 126 -0.21 -3.52 14.01
CA TYR A 126 0.98 -4.40 14.00
C TYR A 126 1.60 -4.48 12.60
N LEU A 127 0.78 -4.69 11.58
CA LEU A 127 1.25 -4.81 10.21
C LEU A 127 1.95 -3.53 9.74
N ILE A 128 1.34 -2.37 9.97
CA ILE A 128 1.92 -1.07 9.60
C ILE A 128 3.23 -0.84 10.34
N GLN A 129 3.27 -1.06 11.64
CA GLN A 129 4.47 -0.84 12.45
C GLN A 129 5.59 -1.85 12.16
N SER A 130 5.27 -3.06 11.67
CA SER A 130 6.27 -4.05 11.26
C SER A 130 7.13 -3.60 10.08
N GLY A 131 6.62 -2.70 9.26
CA GLY A 131 7.36 -2.07 8.16
C GLY A 131 8.35 -0.98 8.59
N MET A 132 8.38 -0.64 9.89
CA MET A 132 9.17 0.47 10.43
C MET A 132 10.27 -0.02 11.39
N GLY A 133 11.41 0.69 11.38
CA GLY A 133 12.42 0.55 12.42
C GLY A 133 12.00 1.25 13.72
N GLU A 134 12.68 0.95 14.82
CA GLU A 134 12.38 1.51 16.15
C GLU A 134 12.38 3.05 16.15
N ARG A 135 13.44 3.67 15.60
CA ARG A 135 13.53 5.14 15.50
C ARG A 135 12.39 5.76 14.70
N GLN A 136 11.92 5.08 13.67
CA GLN A 136 10.78 5.53 12.87
C GLN A 136 9.49 5.47 13.66
N ARG A 137 9.26 4.41 14.43
CA ARG A 137 8.09 4.31 15.32
C ARG A 137 8.11 5.40 16.40
N THR A 138 9.27 5.63 17.05
CA THR A 138 9.41 6.71 18.04
C THR A 138 9.05 8.06 17.43
N PHE A 139 9.61 8.38 16.26
CA PHE A 139 9.29 9.63 15.56
C PHE A 139 7.79 9.75 15.22
N LEU A 140 7.17 8.66 14.76
CA LEU A 140 5.73 8.63 14.46
C LEU A 140 4.87 8.90 15.70
N TYR A 141 5.25 8.36 16.86
CA TYR A 141 4.52 8.60 18.12
C TYR A 141 4.59 10.06 18.57
N GLU A 142 5.73 10.69 18.41
CA GLU A 142 5.97 12.09 18.79
C GLU A 142 5.29 13.08 17.84
N ASN A 143 5.36 12.81 16.52
CA ASN A 143 4.96 13.76 15.48
C ASN A 143 3.59 13.46 14.85
N ARG A 144 2.99 12.31 15.18
CA ARG A 144 1.71 11.83 14.66
C ARG A 144 1.67 11.51 13.17
N ASN A 145 2.75 11.74 12.47
CA ASN A 145 2.96 11.35 11.09
C ASN A 145 4.43 11.02 10.81
N LEU A 146 4.68 10.27 9.76
CA LEU A 146 6.02 9.88 9.32
C LEU A 146 6.02 9.63 7.81
N ASP A 147 6.73 10.45 7.07
CA ASP A 147 7.15 10.15 5.69
C ASP A 147 8.42 9.30 5.71
N PHE A 148 8.43 8.19 4.99
CA PHE A 148 9.62 7.34 4.87
C PHE A 148 9.68 6.63 3.53
N SER A 149 10.84 6.05 3.23
CA SER A 149 11.00 5.20 2.04
C SER A 149 10.98 3.73 2.45
N HIS A 150 10.23 2.94 1.72
CA HIS A 150 10.25 1.48 1.82
C HIS A 150 10.82 0.88 0.55
N MET A 151 11.62 -0.18 0.70
CA MET A 151 12.27 -0.86 -0.40
C MET A 151 11.86 -2.33 -0.42
N LEU A 152 11.40 -2.80 -1.57
CA LEU A 152 11.03 -4.19 -1.81
C LEU A 152 12.01 -4.79 -2.82
N TYR A 153 12.73 -5.83 -2.41
CA TYR A 153 13.59 -6.61 -3.29
C TYR A 153 12.77 -7.70 -3.98
N LEU A 154 12.97 -7.84 -5.29
CA LEU A 154 12.30 -8.81 -6.13
C LEU A 154 13.20 -10.03 -6.35
N GLU A 155 12.62 -11.17 -6.70
CA GLU A 155 13.33 -12.43 -6.91
C GLU A 155 14.39 -12.36 -8.02
N ASN A 156 14.20 -11.50 -9.03
CA ASN A 156 15.14 -11.27 -10.12
C ASN A 156 16.35 -10.39 -9.73
N GLY A 157 16.47 -9.99 -8.47
CA GLY A 157 17.51 -9.10 -7.99
C GLY A 157 17.22 -7.60 -8.15
N ASP A 158 16.13 -7.23 -8.84
CA ASP A 158 15.65 -5.86 -8.91
C ASP A 158 15.06 -5.41 -7.58
N PHE A 159 14.81 -4.12 -7.47
CA PHE A 159 14.07 -3.56 -6.34
C PHE A 159 13.01 -2.56 -6.79
N ARG A 160 12.02 -2.35 -5.93
CA ARG A 160 11.01 -1.30 -6.07
C ARG A 160 11.04 -0.42 -4.83
N ARG A 161 10.96 0.88 -5.05
CA ARG A 161 10.87 1.87 -3.98
C ARG A 161 9.46 2.37 -3.84
N PHE A 162 9.08 2.61 -2.60
CA PHE A 162 7.80 3.21 -2.25
C PHE A 162 8.06 4.42 -1.36
N ARG A 163 7.36 5.51 -1.63
CA ARG A 163 7.18 6.56 -0.64
C ARG A 163 6.03 6.14 0.24
N ALA A 164 6.26 6.12 1.52
CA ALA A 164 5.30 5.74 2.53
C ALA A 164 4.99 6.94 3.43
N ASP A 165 3.72 7.13 3.73
CA ASP A 165 3.21 8.12 4.66
C ASP A 165 2.35 7.38 5.70
N ALA A 166 2.86 7.30 6.93
CA ALA A 166 2.16 6.74 8.08
C ALA A 166 1.64 7.88 8.96
N TYR A 167 0.41 7.81 9.38
CA TYR A 167 -0.25 8.85 10.15
C TYR A 167 -1.23 8.28 11.17
N PHE A 168 -1.53 9.08 12.17
CA PHE A 168 -2.61 8.78 13.11
C PHE A 168 -3.94 9.26 12.56
N ASP A 169 -4.90 8.33 12.45
CA ASP A 169 -6.31 8.59 12.22
C ASP A 169 -7.05 8.34 13.55
N LEU A 170 -7.17 9.39 14.34
CA LEU A 170 -7.57 9.36 15.76
C LEU A 170 -6.60 8.50 16.59
N ASP A 171 -6.99 7.28 16.95
CA ASP A 171 -6.21 6.32 17.73
C ASP A 171 -5.65 5.14 16.92
N GLN A 172 -5.97 5.08 15.64
CA GLN A 172 -5.49 4.06 14.70
C GLN A 172 -4.39 4.60 13.79
N LEU A 173 -3.57 3.72 13.28
CA LEU A 173 -2.60 4.07 12.25
C LEU A 173 -3.19 3.87 10.85
N GLY A 174 -2.99 4.86 10.00
CA GLY A 174 -3.15 4.76 8.57
C GLY A 174 -1.79 4.69 7.88
N LEU A 175 -1.70 3.98 6.77
CA LEU A 175 -0.52 3.93 5.90
C LEU A 175 -0.96 4.08 4.46
N ASN A 176 -0.42 5.09 3.78
CA ASN A 176 -0.45 5.22 2.34
C ASN A 176 0.93 4.94 1.78
N MET A 177 1.02 4.15 0.71
CA MET A 177 2.29 3.96 0.01
C MET A 177 2.09 4.14 -1.49
N ARG A 178 3.00 4.90 -2.09
CA ARG A 178 3.06 5.14 -3.54
C ARG A 178 4.27 4.47 -4.15
N ALA A 179 4.07 3.69 -5.21
CA ALA A 179 5.15 3.13 -5.99
C ALA A 179 5.92 4.24 -6.72
N ILE A 180 7.24 4.27 -6.53
CA ILE A 180 8.13 5.20 -7.25
C ILE A 180 8.61 4.49 -8.51
N ASN A 181 8.37 5.12 -9.65
CA ASN A 181 8.88 4.60 -10.91
C ASN A 181 10.41 4.77 -10.95
N ASN A 182 11.13 3.67 -11.08
CA ASN A 182 12.59 3.68 -11.17
C ASN A 182 13.08 4.18 -12.54
N ASN A 183 12.25 4.10 -13.57
CA ASN A 183 12.57 4.56 -14.90
C ASN A 183 12.08 6.00 -15.09
N VAL A 184 13.01 6.94 -15.11
CA VAL A 184 12.72 8.31 -15.49
C VAL A 184 12.34 8.31 -16.97
N ARG A 185 11.10 8.67 -17.30
CA ARG A 185 10.68 8.80 -18.68
C ARG A 185 11.43 9.97 -19.32
N PRO A 186 12.04 9.80 -20.50
CA PRO A 186 12.61 10.95 -21.22
C PRO A 186 11.50 11.98 -21.49
N TYR A 187 11.85 13.26 -21.46
CA TYR A 187 10.89 14.36 -21.59
C TYR A 187 10.00 14.24 -22.84
N LYS A 188 10.55 13.65 -23.93
CA LYS A 188 9.80 13.37 -25.17
C LYS A 188 8.64 12.39 -24.98
N ALA A 189 8.76 11.46 -24.01
CA ALA A 189 7.71 10.48 -23.68
C ALA A 189 6.67 11.01 -22.70
N LEU A 190 6.81 12.26 -22.24
CA LEU A 190 5.86 12.93 -21.35
C LEU A 190 4.75 13.66 -22.12
N GLU A 191 4.77 13.63 -23.46
CA GLU A 191 3.79 14.28 -24.34
C GLU A 191 3.60 15.77 -24.00
N LEU A 192 4.65 16.43 -23.53
CA LEU A 192 4.61 17.84 -23.16
C LEU A 192 4.44 18.70 -24.42
N HIS A 193 3.69 19.80 -24.30
CA HIS A 193 3.51 20.74 -25.37
C HIS A 193 4.87 21.23 -25.92
N GLN A 194 4.99 21.38 -27.25
CA GLN A 194 6.25 21.71 -27.95
C GLN A 194 7.00 22.91 -27.38
N ASN A 195 6.29 23.93 -26.91
CA ASN A 195 6.90 25.10 -26.28
C ASN A 195 7.64 24.78 -24.97
N VAL A 196 7.15 23.80 -24.21
CA VAL A 196 7.80 23.34 -22.98
C VAL A 196 9.04 22.52 -23.29
N THR A 197 8.95 21.60 -24.24
CA THR A 197 10.08 20.75 -24.64
C THR A 197 11.21 21.55 -25.28
N ARG A 198 10.90 22.60 -26.07
CA ARG A 198 11.88 23.48 -26.67
C ARG A 198 12.70 24.26 -25.63
N ASN A 199 12.05 24.77 -24.58
CA ASN A 199 12.72 25.50 -23.51
C ASN A 199 13.58 24.61 -22.62
N LEU A 200 13.16 23.33 -22.37
CA LEU A 200 13.93 22.36 -21.61
C LEU A 200 15.16 21.81 -22.37
N SER A 201 15.18 21.89 -23.71
CA SER A 201 16.33 21.43 -24.51
C SER A 201 17.40 22.49 -24.71
N LEU A 202 17.16 23.71 -24.25
CA LEU A 202 18.10 24.84 -24.34
C LEU A 202 18.85 25.12 -23.02
N ALA A 203 18.51 24.37 -21.96
CA ALA A 203 19.16 24.38 -20.63
C ALA A 203 20.09 23.18 -20.47
#